data_f29827d4df47b477a3983494f6bcddfa
#
_entry.id   f29827d4df47b477a3983494f6bcddfa
#
_cell.length_a   1.000
_cell.length_b   1.000
_cell.length_c   1.000
_cell.angle_alpha   90.00
_cell.angle_beta   90.00
_cell.angle_gamma   90.00
#
_symmetry.space_group_name_H-M   'P 1'
#
loop_
_entity.id
_entity.type
_entity.pdbx_description
1 polymer ?
#
loop_
_entity_poly.entity_id
_entity_poly.type
_entity_poly.pdbx_seq_one_letter_code
_entity_poly.pdbx_strand_id
1 'polypeptide(L)'
;MLWFLLLKNSKMTAFICTRFAQSILVLFIMSLLVFGGVNLVGDPVEMLINPEADQAEVERVIRELGLDRPVTEQYWYFLVNAFKGDLGSSFIFGEPALKLIIQRMPATLELALFSLFISLIIAIPLGIYAGYNPDSKASKVIMAGSILGFSMPTFWVGIIFIMIFAVQLGWLPSTGRGEIGTFMGINSSLFTLNGLSHVFLPALNLALFKISSVIRLTRAGTREIILQDYITFARSKGISEKRVVLIHVLKNILIPIVTVVGLEFGSLIAFSTVTETVFAWPGMGKLIIDSIYNLDRPVIVAYLM
;
A
#
# COMPACT_ATOMS: atom_id res chain seq x y z
N MET A 1 -15.95 -43.75 -7.24
CA MET A 1 -14.79 -42.93 -6.90
C MET A 1 -14.44 -41.97 -8.05
N LEU A 2 -14.28 -42.41 -9.30
CA LEU A 2 -13.99 -41.53 -10.48
C LEU A 2 -15.09 -40.47 -10.71
N TRP A 3 -16.36 -40.78 -10.55
CA TRP A 3 -17.49 -39.87 -10.77
C TRP A 3 -17.49 -38.71 -9.75
N PHE A 4 -17.09 -38.96 -8.51
CA PHE A 4 -16.96 -37.94 -7.46
C PHE A 4 -15.77 -36.95 -7.73
N LEU A 5 -14.69 -37.43 -8.36
CA LEU A 5 -13.55 -36.61 -8.79
C LEU A 5 -13.91 -35.73 -9.98
N LEU A 6 -14.72 -36.23 -10.92
CA LEU A 6 -15.20 -35.45 -12.06
C LEU A 6 -16.20 -34.34 -11.64
N LEU A 7 -17.09 -34.62 -10.70
CA LEU A 7 -18.01 -33.61 -10.14
C LEU A 7 -17.26 -32.55 -9.30
N LYS A 8 -16.20 -32.93 -8.58
CA LYS A 8 -15.35 -31.97 -7.84
C LYS A 8 -14.58 -31.07 -8.81
N ASN A 9 -14.07 -31.62 -9.92
CA ASN A 9 -13.39 -30.85 -10.96
C ASN A 9 -14.34 -29.89 -11.69
N SER A 10 -15.57 -30.30 -12.00
CA SER A 10 -16.53 -29.42 -12.67
C SER A 10 -16.94 -28.22 -11.81
N LYS A 11 -17.12 -28.41 -10.51
CA LYS A 11 -17.39 -27.30 -9.57
C LYS A 11 -16.22 -26.34 -9.43
N MET A 12 -14.98 -26.86 -9.39
CA MET A 12 -13.78 -26.05 -9.32
C MET A 12 -13.54 -25.28 -10.62
N THR A 13 -13.73 -25.92 -11.76
CA THR A 13 -13.63 -25.28 -13.08
C THR A 13 -14.70 -24.19 -13.23
N ALA A 14 -15.96 -24.47 -12.87
CA ALA A 14 -17.03 -23.49 -12.87
C ALA A 14 -16.72 -22.30 -11.94
N PHE A 15 -16.17 -22.55 -10.74
CA PHE A 15 -15.75 -21.51 -9.82
C PHE A 15 -14.65 -20.62 -10.43
N ILE A 16 -13.61 -21.23 -11.01
CA ILE A 16 -12.50 -20.49 -11.65
C ILE A 16 -13.02 -19.65 -12.82
N CYS A 17 -13.85 -20.25 -13.72
CA CYS A 17 -14.43 -19.53 -14.86
C CYS A 17 -15.30 -18.34 -14.39
N THR A 18 -16.13 -18.55 -13.35
CA THR A 18 -16.96 -17.47 -12.80
C THR A 18 -16.12 -16.35 -12.21
N ARG A 19 -15.07 -16.69 -11.46
CA ARG A 19 -14.12 -15.69 -10.90
C ARG A 19 -13.39 -14.92 -11.98
N PHE A 20 -12.93 -15.63 -13.01
CA PHE A 20 -12.26 -15.00 -14.16
C PHE A 20 -13.20 -14.05 -14.92
N ALA A 21 -14.43 -14.48 -15.20
CA ALA A 21 -15.44 -13.62 -15.83
C ALA A 21 -15.78 -12.39 -14.97
N GLN A 22 -15.91 -12.56 -13.64
CA GLN A 22 -16.10 -11.44 -12.71
C GLN A 22 -14.92 -10.46 -12.74
N SER A 23 -13.68 -10.96 -12.77
CA SER A 23 -12.49 -10.12 -12.85
C SER A 23 -12.45 -9.31 -14.15
N ILE A 24 -12.76 -9.93 -15.30
CA ILE A 24 -12.83 -9.22 -16.58
C ILE A 24 -13.92 -8.13 -16.54
N LEU A 25 -15.09 -8.44 -16.00
CA LEU A 25 -16.19 -7.48 -15.87
C LEU A 25 -15.78 -6.29 -14.99
N VAL A 26 -15.11 -6.54 -13.85
CA VAL A 26 -14.62 -5.49 -12.96
C VAL A 26 -13.59 -4.61 -13.67
N LEU A 27 -12.61 -5.22 -14.35
CA LEU A 27 -11.60 -4.48 -15.13
C LEU A 27 -12.25 -3.62 -16.23
N PHE A 28 -13.24 -4.15 -16.92
CA PHE A 28 -13.98 -3.42 -17.95
C PHE A 28 -14.73 -2.22 -17.36
N ILE A 29 -15.47 -2.42 -16.27
CA ILE A 29 -16.18 -1.32 -15.58
C ILE A 29 -15.17 -0.28 -15.07
N MET A 30 -14.07 -0.71 -14.45
CA MET A 30 -13.01 0.19 -13.98
C MET A 30 -12.41 0.99 -15.13
N SER A 31 -12.11 0.36 -16.26
CA SER A 31 -11.57 1.07 -17.43
C SER A 31 -12.51 2.15 -17.95
N LEU A 32 -13.82 1.89 -17.98
CA LEU A 32 -14.84 2.89 -18.35
C LEU A 32 -14.88 4.05 -17.36
N LEU A 33 -14.89 3.76 -16.06
CA LEU A 33 -14.95 4.78 -15.02
C LEU A 33 -13.68 5.64 -15.01
N VAL A 34 -12.52 5.01 -15.11
CA VAL A 34 -11.22 5.71 -15.10
C VAL A 34 -11.08 6.57 -16.35
N PHE A 35 -11.31 5.99 -17.53
CA PHE A 35 -11.21 6.72 -18.80
C PHE A 35 -12.21 7.87 -18.86
N GLY A 36 -13.47 7.63 -18.48
CA GLY A 36 -14.51 8.67 -18.42
C GLY A 36 -14.19 9.75 -17.38
N GLY A 37 -13.77 9.34 -16.19
CA GLY A 37 -13.42 10.26 -15.10
C GLY A 37 -12.25 11.19 -15.45
N VAL A 38 -11.18 10.64 -16.04
CA VAL A 38 -9.99 11.42 -16.44
C VAL A 38 -10.33 12.42 -17.55
N ASN A 39 -11.26 12.09 -18.44
CA ASN A 39 -11.72 13.03 -19.47
C ASN A 39 -12.57 14.21 -18.92
N LEU A 40 -13.11 14.07 -17.69
CA LEU A 40 -13.86 15.13 -17.02
C LEU A 40 -13.00 16.07 -16.17
N VAL A 41 -11.77 15.67 -15.83
CA VAL A 41 -10.91 16.37 -14.83
C VAL A 41 -10.16 17.59 -15.43
N GLY A 42 -10.13 17.77 -16.73
CA GLY A 42 -9.46 18.92 -17.35
C GLY A 42 -8.95 18.62 -18.75
N ASP A 43 -8.41 19.62 -19.43
CA ASP A 43 -7.81 19.47 -20.76
C ASP A 43 -6.27 19.40 -20.64
N PRO A 44 -5.62 18.28 -21.01
CA PRO A 44 -4.17 18.19 -20.96
C PRO A 44 -3.48 19.15 -21.95
N VAL A 45 -4.19 19.59 -22.99
CA VAL A 45 -3.68 20.54 -23.99
C VAL A 45 -3.28 21.86 -23.35
N GLU A 46 -4.10 22.37 -22.39
CA GLU A 46 -3.80 23.60 -21.68
C GLU A 46 -2.50 23.56 -20.86
N MET A 47 -2.11 22.36 -20.42
CA MET A 47 -0.87 22.17 -19.63
C MET A 47 0.36 21.92 -20.49
N LEU A 48 0.17 21.38 -21.70
CA LEU A 48 1.26 20.97 -22.59
C LEU A 48 1.70 22.08 -23.55
N ILE A 49 0.85 23.06 -23.77
CA ILE A 49 1.08 24.13 -24.74
C ILE A 49 1.42 25.43 -24.01
N ASN A 50 2.39 26.16 -24.55
CA ASN A 50 2.67 27.50 -24.08
C ASN A 50 1.40 28.39 -24.25
N PRO A 51 0.97 29.18 -23.25
CA PRO A 51 -0.17 30.10 -23.37
C PRO A 51 -0.09 31.06 -24.56
N GLU A 52 1.13 31.28 -25.08
CA GLU A 52 1.37 32.15 -26.25
C GLU A 52 1.49 31.40 -27.58
N ALA A 53 1.22 30.07 -27.59
CA ALA A 53 1.34 29.26 -28.79
C ALA A 53 0.30 29.63 -29.86
N ASP A 54 0.71 29.51 -31.12
CA ASP A 54 -0.16 29.75 -32.26
C ASP A 54 -1.24 28.66 -32.37
N GLN A 55 -2.42 28.99 -32.87
CA GLN A 55 -3.52 28.03 -33.06
C GLN A 55 -3.10 26.79 -33.88
N ALA A 56 -2.21 26.98 -34.88
CA ALA A 56 -1.69 25.84 -35.65
C ALA A 56 -0.89 24.84 -34.84
N GLU A 57 -0.18 25.28 -33.80
CA GLU A 57 0.54 24.42 -32.87
C GLU A 57 -0.41 23.68 -31.94
N VAL A 58 -1.43 24.39 -31.42
CA VAL A 58 -2.52 23.80 -30.61
C VAL A 58 -3.21 22.67 -31.37
N GLU A 59 -3.65 22.92 -32.60
CA GLU A 59 -4.30 21.90 -33.43
C GLU A 59 -3.40 20.71 -33.78
N ARG A 60 -2.08 20.94 -33.92
CA ARG A 60 -1.12 19.86 -34.15
C ARG A 60 -1.03 18.95 -32.93
N VAL A 61 -0.90 19.52 -31.73
CA VAL A 61 -0.82 18.76 -30.48
C VAL A 61 -2.12 17.98 -30.23
N ILE A 62 -3.28 18.58 -30.45
CA ILE A 62 -4.58 17.90 -30.33
C ILE A 62 -4.64 16.67 -31.23
N ARG A 63 -4.19 16.80 -32.50
CA ARG A 63 -4.15 15.69 -33.46
C ARG A 63 -3.11 14.63 -33.11
N GLU A 64 -1.93 15.02 -32.66
CA GLU A 64 -0.87 14.09 -32.23
C GLU A 64 -1.30 13.26 -31.02
N LEU A 65 -2.04 13.86 -30.08
CA LEU A 65 -2.60 13.18 -28.93
C LEU A 65 -3.90 12.40 -29.24
N GLY A 66 -4.47 12.59 -30.45
CA GLY A 66 -5.74 11.97 -30.86
C GLY A 66 -6.96 12.46 -30.09
N LEU A 67 -6.88 13.65 -29.50
CA LEU A 67 -7.96 14.27 -28.74
C LEU A 67 -9.05 14.89 -29.62
N ASP A 68 -8.80 15.01 -30.92
CA ASP A 68 -9.76 15.43 -31.96
C ASP A 68 -10.82 14.38 -32.28
N ARG A 69 -10.60 13.13 -31.87
CA ARG A 69 -11.52 12.01 -32.12
C ARG A 69 -12.66 11.96 -31.12
N PRO A 70 -13.83 11.38 -31.51
CA PRO A 70 -14.91 11.10 -30.56
C PRO A 70 -14.40 10.28 -29.34
N VAL A 71 -14.90 10.57 -28.14
CA VAL A 71 -14.48 9.90 -26.91
C VAL A 71 -14.62 8.36 -26.99
N THR A 72 -15.63 7.88 -27.73
CA THR A 72 -15.84 6.44 -27.97
C THR A 72 -14.70 5.80 -28.78
N GLU A 73 -14.16 6.52 -29.77
CA GLU A 73 -13.01 6.06 -30.56
C GLU A 73 -11.74 6.10 -29.70
N GLN A 74 -11.52 7.16 -28.95
CA GLN A 74 -10.39 7.27 -28.02
C GLN A 74 -10.39 6.09 -27.04
N TYR A 75 -11.56 5.75 -26.46
CA TYR A 75 -11.70 4.61 -25.56
C TYR A 75 -11.41 3.27 -26.25
N TRP A 76 -11.90 3.09 -27.49
CA TRP A 76 -11.61 1.87 -28.24
C TRP A 76 -10.11 1.70 -28.52
N TYR A 77 -9.44 2.75 -28.96
CA TYR A 77 -7.99 2.73 -29.14
C TYR A 77 -7.24 2.44 -27.85
N PHE A 78 -7.68 3.05 -26.76
CA PHE A 78 -7.13 2.76 -25.42
C PHE A 78 -7.26 1.26 -25.07
N LEU A 79 -8.44 0.66 -25.24
CA LEU A 79 -8.63 -0.77 -24.96
C LEU A 79 -7.74 -1.66 -25.83
N VAL A 80 -7.68 -1.42 -27.13
CA VAL A 80 -6.86 -2.22 -28.06
C VAL A 80 -5.38 -2.12 -27.71
N ASN A 81 -4.89 -0.95 -27.34
CA ASN A 81 -3.50 -0.76 -26.94
C ASN A 81 -3.22 -1.37 -25.57
N ALA A 82 -4.14 -1.24 -24.62
CA ALA A 82 -4.03 -1.86 -23.29
C ALA A 82 -3.90 -3.40 -23.40
N PHE A 83 -4.66 -4.05 -24.30
CA PHE A 83 -4.52 -5.48 -24.56
C PHE A 83 -3.15 -5.86 -25.16
N LYS A 84 -2.46 -4.93 -25.78
CA LYS A 84 -1.07 -5.11 -26.28
C LYS A 84 -0.01 -4.77 -25.23
N GLY A 85 -0.43 -4.35 -24.02
CA GLY A 85 0.46 -3.90 -22.93
C GLY A 85 0.91 -2.45 -23.07
N ASP A 86 0.32 -1.68 -23.97
CA ASP A 86 0.58 -0.26 -24.13
C ASP A 86 -0.56 0.54 -23.46
N LEU A 87 -0.25 1.14 -22.32
CA LEU A 87 -1.16 2.01 -21.55
C LEU A 87 -0.93 3.50 -21.87
N GLY A 88 -0.21 3.81 -22.93
CA GLY A 88 0.16 5.15 -23.35
C GLY A 88 1.48 5.63 -22.74
N SER A 89 1.94 6.78 -23.23
CA SER A 89 3.16 7.44 -22.77
C SER A 89 2.82 8.68 -21.98
N SER A 90 3.54 8.89 -20.88
CA SER A 90 3.45 10.09 -20.04
C SER A 90 3.63 11.35 -20.88
N PHE A 91 2.76 12.32 -20.68
CA PHE A 91 2.89 13.62 -21.33
C PHE A 91 4.03 14.47 -20.74
N ILE A 92 4.39 14.21 -19.47
CA ILE A 92 5.41 14.97 -18.75
C ILE A 92 6.80 14.35 -18.94
N PHE A 93 6.91 13.02 -18.82
CA PHE A 93 8.19 12.31 -18.85
C PHE A 93 8.56 11.80 -20.25
N GLY A 94 7.61 11.72 -21.20
CA GLY A 94 7.83 11.16 -22.53
C GLY A 94 8.12 9.66 -22.55
N GLU A 95 7.95 8.95 -21.42
CA GLU A 95 8.20 7.51 -21.29
C GLU A 95 6.88 6.72 -21.16
N PRO A 96 6.86 5.42 -21.52
CA PRO A 96 5.70 4.58 -21.33
C PRO A 96 5.22 4.59 -19.88
N ALA A 97 3.93 4.85 -19.65
CA ALA A 97 3.34 4.98 -18.31
C ALA A 97 3.57 3.73 -17.44
N LEU A 98 3.41 2.54 -18.04
CA LEU A 98 3.67 1.28 -17.32
C LEU A 98 5.13 1.17 -16.85
N LYS A 99 6.10 1.63 -17.66
CA LYS A 99 7.52 1.63 -17.29
C LYS A 99 7.77 2.53 -16.07
N LEU A 100 7.18 3.72 -16.04
CA LEU A 100 7.28 4.66 -14.90
C LEU A 100 6.72 4.03 -13.62
N ILE A 101 5.56 3.38 -13.71
CA ILE A 101 4.92 2.71 -12.57
C ILE A 101 5.83 1.58 -12.04
N ILE A 102 6.35 0.72 -12.93
CA ILE A 102 7.24 -0.39 -12.55
C ILE A 102 8.54 0.14 -11.92
N GLN A 103 9.09 1.24 -12.39
CA GLN A 103 10.28 1.86 -11.81
C GLN A 103 10.03 2.43 -10.40
N ARG A 104 8.82 2.90 -10.10
CA ARG A 104 8.44 3.46 -8.80
C ARG A 104 7.95 2.40 -7.81
N MET A 105 7.45 1.28 -8.30
CA MET A 105 6.91 0.19 -7.48
C MET A 105 7.87 -0.33 -6.39
N PRO A 106 9.19 -0.53 -6.63
CA PRO A 106 10.11 -0.99 -5.59
C PRO A 106 10.18 -0.04 -4.39
N ALA A 107 10.09 1.27 -4.60
CA ALA A 107 10.11 2.26 -3.52
C ALA A 107 8.86 2.16 -2.64
N THR A 108 7.68 2.02 -3.23
CA THR A 108 6.42 1.80 -2.48
C THR A 108 6.43 0.48 -1.72
N LEU A 109 6.89 -0.61 -2.36
CA LEU A 109 6.99 -1.92 -1.70
C LEU A 109 7.97 -1.92 -0.53
N GLU A 110 9.11 -1.25 -0.68
CA GLU A 110 10.11 -1.07 0.37
C GLU A 110 9.51 -0.35 1.59
N LEU A 111 8.82 0.76 1.35
CA LEU A 111 8.15 1.52 2.40
C LEU A 111 7.06 0.69 3.09
N ALA A 112 6.21 -0.01 2.32
CA ALA A 112 5.13 -0.84 2.85
C ALA A 112 5.65 -2.02 3.66
N LEU A 113 6.66 -2.74 3.17
CA LEU A 113 7.26 -3.88 3.87
C LEU A 113 7.97 -3.46 5.15
N PHE A 114 8.73 -2.37 5.12
CA PHE A 114 9.42 -1.87 6.30
C PHE A 114 8.44 -1.33 7.34
N SER A 115 7.38 -0.63 6.93
CA SER A 115 6.28 -0.22 7.79
C SER A 115 5.58 -1.41 8.45
N LEU A 116 5.30 -2.47 7.68
CA LEU A 116 4.71 -3.70 8.19
C LEU A 116 5.62 -4.36 9.23
N PHE A 117 6.92 -4.45 8.95
CA PHE A 117 7.92 -4.99 9.87
C PHE A 117 7.94 -4.22 11.20
N ILE A 118 8.00 -2.88 11.15
CA ILE A 118 7.91 -2.02 12.34
C ILE A 118 6.61 -2.29 13.11
N SER A 119 5.49 -2.36 12.39
CA SER A 119 4.19 -2.56 13.04
C SER A 119 4.11 -3.89 13.78
N LEU A 120 4.63 -4.98 13.21
CA LEU A 120 4.61 -6.30 13.84
C LEU A 120 5.54 -6.38 15.06
N ILE A 121 6.76 -5.83 14.95
CA ILE A 121 7.72 -5.81 16.07
C ILE A 121 7.17 -5.05 17.28
N ILE A 122 6.44 -3.97 17.06
CA ILE A 122 5.86 -3.16 18.13
C ILE A 122 4.54 -3.76 18.63
N ALA A 123 3.65 -4.10 17.70
CA ALA A 123 2.27 -4.43 18.06
C ALA A 123 2.12 -5.81 18.69
N ILE A 124 2.89 -6.82 18.25
CA ILE A 124 2.76 -8.17 18.80
C ILE A 124 3.16 -8.21 20.29
N PRO A 125 4.33 -7.72 20.72
CA PRO A 125 4.68 -7.72 22.15
C PRO A 125 3.70 -6.90 23.00
N LEU A 126 3.31 -5.72 22.53
CA LEU A 126 2.37 -4.86 23.24
C LEU A 126 0.97 -5.50 23.35
N GLY A 127 0.50 -6.13 22.29
CA GLY A 127 -0.78 -6.84 22.26
C GLY A 127 -0.80 -8.08 23.15
N ILE A 128 0.28 -8.87 23.16
CA ILE A 128 0.44 -10.01 24.08
C ILE A 128 0.43 -9.52 25.53
N TYR A 129 1.22 -8.49 25.84
CA TYR A 129 1.26 -7.93 27.18
C TYR A 129 -0.11 -7.45 27.63
N ALA A 130 -0.82 -6.69 26.78
CA ALA A 130 -2.13 -6.17 27.07
C ALA A 130 -3.22 -7.25 27.16
N GLY A 131 -3.07 -8.36 26.48
CA GLY A 131 -3.96 -9.52 26.56
C GLY A 131 -3.70 -10.37 27.82
N TYR A 132 -2.44 -10.51 28.19
CA TYR A 132 -2.00 -11.29 29.35
C TYR A 132 -2.34 -10.57 30.68
N ASN A 133 -2.18 -9.24 30.73
CA ASN A 133 -2.43 -8.41 31.92
C ASN A 133 -3.53 -7.37 31.65
N PRO A 134 -4.79 -7.79 31.40
CA PRO A 134 -5.85 -6.89 30.90
C PRO A 134 -6.18 -5.72 31.82
N ASP A 135 -6.05 -5.90 33.12
CA ASP A 135 -6.43 -4.91 34.14
C ASP A 135 -5.29 -3.98 34.54
N SER A 136 -4.08 -4.24 34.07
CA SER A 136 -2.90 -3.43 34.39
C SER A 136 -3.02 -1.99 33.83
N LYS A 137 -2.42 -1.01 34.54
CA LYS A 137 -2.33 0.38 34.06
C LYS A 137 -1.62 0.45 32.69
N ALA A 138 -0.57 -0.36 32.48
CA ALA A 138 0.16 -0.42 31.23
C ALA A 138 -0.74 -0.91 30.07
N SER A 139 -1.58 -1.94 30.30
CA SER A 139 -2.55 -2.40 29.30
C SER A 139 -3.53 -1.28 28.91
N LYS A 140 -4.03 -0.52 29.89
CA LYS A 140 -4.93 0.60 29.62
C LYS A 140 -4.24 1.69 28.80
N VAL A 141 -2.97 2.01 29.09
CA VAL A 141 -2.17 2.99 28.33
C VAL A 141 -1.91 2.49 26.91
N ILE A 142 -1.53 1.21 26.72
CA ILE A 142 -1.32 0.60 25.40
C ILE A 142 -2.61 0.69 24.57
N MET A 143 -3.75 0.35 25.16
CA MET A 143 -5.03 0.40 24.47
C MET A 143 -5.46 1.83 24.14
N ALA A 144 -5.30 2.78 25.04
CA ALA A 144 -5.58 4.20 24.78
C ALA A 144 -4.66 4.75 23.68
N GLY A 145 -3.35 4.46 23.76
CA GLY A 145 -2.39 4.85 22.72
C GLY A 145 -2.71 4.25 21.36
N SER A 146 -3.17 2.99 21.32
CA SER A 146 -3.60 2.37 20.07
C SER A 146 -4.83 3.06 19.45
N ILE A 147 -5.78 3.51 20.26
CA ILE A 147 -6.96 4.24 19.79
C ILE A 147 -6.53 5.61 19.24
N LEU A 148 -5.69 6.34 19.99
CA LEU A 148 -5.16 7.63 19.55
C LEU A 148 -4.42 7.53 18.22
N GLY A 149 -3.52 6.55 18.08
CA GLY A 149 -2.77 6.35 16.83
C GLY A 149 -3.66 6.04 15.62
N PHE A 150 -4.81 5.42 15.82
CA PHE A 150 -5.79 5.18 14.77
C PHE A 150 -6.63 6.41 14.41
N SER A 151 -6.86 7.30 15.38
CA SER A 151 -7.78 8.43 15.24
C SER A 151 -7.14 9.65 14.58
N MET A 152 -5.81 9.72 14.52
CA MET A 152 -5.11 10.87 13.96
C MET A 152 -4.94 10.76 12.45
N PRO A 153 -5.15 11.84 11.67
CA PRO A 153 -4.87 11.84 10.24
C PRO A 153 -3.39 11.57 9.95
N THR A 154 -3.10 10.62 9.05
CA THR A 154 -1.72 10.20 8.75
C THR A 154 -0.83 11.34 8.25
N PHE A 155 -1.37 12.25 7.41
CA PHE A 155 -0.62 13.41 6.93
C PHE A 155 -0.20 14.34 8.08
N TRP A 156 -1.07 14.56 9.05
CA TRP A 156 -0.81 15.42 10.20
C TRP A 156 0.29 14.84 11.08
N VAL A 157 0.23 13.53 11.37
CA VAL A 157 1.27 12.82 12.12
C VAL A 157 2.60 12.89 11.38
N GLY A 158 2.60 12.70 10.05
CA GLY A 158 3.79 12.82 9.22
C GLY A 158 4.45 14.19 9.32
N ILE A 159 3.67 15.27 9.25
CA ILE A 159 4.17 16.65 9.41
C ILE A 159 4.75 16.86 10.82
N ILE A 160 4.10 16.35 11.86
CA ILE A 160 4.62 16.42 13.25
C ILE A 160 5.95 15.66 13.37
N PHE A 161 6.06 14.47 12.77
CA PHE A 161 7.32 13.72 12.79
C PHE A 161 8.44 14.47 12.10
N ILE A 162 8.19 15.09 10.94
CA ILE A 162 9.17 15.94 10.27
C ILE A 162 9.54 17.10 11.18
N MET A 163 8.59 17.81 11.75
CA MET A 163 8.83 18.95 12.60
C MET A 163 9.70 18.61 13.82
N ILE A 164 9.37 17.51 14.51
CA ILE A 164 10.09 17.12 15.73
C ILE A 164 11.45 16.49 15.39
N PHE A 165 11.46 15.42 14.57
CA PHE A 165 12.66 14.59 14.41
C PHE A 165 13.63 15.12 13.34
N ALA A 166 13.13 15.82 12.31
CA ALA A 166 13.98 16.34 11.27
C ALA A 166 14.36 17.81 11.53
N VAL A 167 13.40 18.68 11.90
CA VAL A 167 13.65 20.12 12.03
C VAL A 167 14.16 20.49 13.42
N GLN A 168 13.48 20.08 14.51
CA GLN A 168 13.87 20.50 15.86
C GLN A 168 15.06 19.70 16.39
N LEU A 169 15.05 18.37 16.24
CA LEU A 169 16.09 17.50 16.77
C LEU A 169 17.23 17.24 15.79
N GLY A 170 17.00 17.40 14.48
CA GLY A 170 18.01 17.12 13.45
C GLY A 170 18.49 15.67 13.41
N TRP A 171 17.68 14.71 13.92
CA TRP A 171 18.10 13.32 14.02
C TRP A 171 17.93 12.54 12.71
N LEU A 172 16.89 12.86 11.95
CA LEU A 172 16.49 12.12 10.77
C LEU A 172 16.16 13.08 9.62
N PRO A 173 16.36 12.65 8.37
CA PRO A 173 16.02 13.48 7.21
C PRO A 173 14.49 13.70 7.11
N SER A 174 14.12 14.85 6.56
CA SER A 174 12.71 15.23 6.40
C SER A 174 12.05 14.59 5.19
N THR A 175 12.80 14.36 4.09
CA THR A 175 12.24 13.99 2.79
C THR A 175 13.20 13.13 1.97
N GLY A 176 12.68 12.49 0.93
CA GLY A 176 13.48 11.71 -0.02
C GLY A 176 13.70 10.27 0.39
N ARG A 177 14.43 9.51 -0.46
CA ARG A 177 14.70 8.08 -0.27
C ARG A 177 16.12 7.78 0.20
N GLY A 178 17.01 8.78 0.14
CA GLY A 178 18.43 8.62 0.46
C GLY A 178 19.18 7.75 -0.55
N GLU A 179 20.34 7.25 -0.12
CA GLU A 179 21.19 6.40 -0.94
C GLU A 179 20.61 4.99 -1.09
N ILE A 180 20.73 4.44 -2.30
CA ILE A 180 20.26 3.09 -2.64
C ILE A 180 21.47 2.17 -2.68
N GLY A 181 21.48 1.16 -1.82
CA GLY A 181 22.45 0.07 -1.87
C GLY A 181 21.93 -1.11 -2.70
N THR A 182 22.87 -1.93 -3.18
CA THR A 182 22.55 -3.16 -3.92
C THR A 182 23.01 -4.38 -3.12
N PHE A 183 22.09 -5.30 -2.87
CA PHE A 183 22.38 -6.58 -2.23
C PHE A 183 21.71 -7.72 -3.01
N MET A 184 22.47 -8.72 -3.43
CA MET A 184 21.97 -9.86 -4.24
C MET A 184 21.17 -9.44 -5.48
N GLY A 185 21.52 -8.33 -6.12
CA GLY A 185 20.82 -7.80 -7.30
C GLY A 185 19.56 -7.00 -7.00
N ILE A 186 19.20 -6.82 -5.73
CA ILE A 186 18.06 -6.00 -5.30
C ILE A 186 18.58 -4.62 -4.87
N ASN A 187 18.00 -3.58 -5.45
CA ASN A 187 18.29 -2.19 -5.12
C ASN A 187 17.31 -1.70 -4.06
N SER A 188 17.81 -1.33 -2.87
CA SER A 188 16.97 -0.84 -1.78
C SER A 188 17.71 0.19 -0.91
N SER A 189 17.00 1.18 -0.40
CA SER A 189 17.52 2.11 0.58
C SER A 189 17.76 1.47 1.94
N LEU A 190 17.14 0.33 2.22
CA LEU A 190 17.33 -0.42 3.47
C LEU A 190 18.77 -1.00 3.63
N PHE A 191 19.56 -1.03 2.55
CA PHE A 191 20.91 -1.57 2.57
C PHE A 191 22.00 -0.53 2.86
N THR A 192 21.63 0.73 3.06
CA THR A 192 22.54 1.81 3.46
C THR A 192 22.04 2.50 4.73
N LEU A 193 22.95 2.98 5.56
CA LEU A 193 22.57 3.73 6.77
C LEU A 193 21.86 5.05 6.42
N ASN A 194 22.32 5.70 5.35
CA ASN A 194 21.67 6.91 4.85
C ASN A 194 20.24 6.61 4.37
N GLY A 195 20.04 5.60 3.53
CA GLY A 195 18.71 5.20 3.08
C GLY A 195 17.79 4.75 4.22
N LEU A 196 18.33 3.99 5.19
CA LEU A 196 17.57 3.55 6.37
C LEU A 196 17.08 4.74 7.21
N SER A 197 17.89 5.80 7.36
CA SER A 197 17.48 7.02 8.05
C SER A 197 16.33 7.75 7.33
N HIS A 198 16.30 7.72 5.99
CA HIS A 198 15.24 8.34 5.18
C HIS A 198 13.92 7.55 5.21
N VAL A 199 13.98 6.21 5.22
CA VAL A 199 12.77 5.37 5.23
C VAL A 199 12.10 5.31 6.61
N PHE A 200 12.84 5.58 7.70
CA PHE A 200 12.36 5.35 9.06
C PHE A 200 11.12 6.16 9.42
N LEU A 201 11.15 7.49 9.23
CA LEU A 201 10.01 8.36 9.55
C LEU A 201 8.76 8.05 8.71
N PRO A 202 8.84 7.96 7.38
CA PRO A 202 7.68 7.61 6.56
C PRO A 202 7.15 6.20 6.88
N ALA A 203 8.03 5.23 7.16
CA ALA A 203 7.61 3.89 7.54
C ALA A 203 6.93 3.85 8.92
N LEU A 204 7.44 4.59 9.91
CA LEU A 204 6.83 4.71 11.21
C LEU A 204 5.45 5.40 11.13
N ASN A 205 5.34 6.45 10.31
CA ASN A 205 4.06 7.13 10.06
C ASN A 205 3.01 6.17 9.50
N LEU A 206 3.37 5.41 8.48
CA LEU A 206 2.48 4.41 7.86
C LEU A 206 2.18 3.25 8.82
N ALA A 207 3.15 2.85 9.67
CA ALA A 207 3.01 1.78 10.64
C ALA A 207 2.02 2.08 11.77
N LEU A 208 1.90 3.34 12.21
CA LEU A 208 1.07 3.70 13.39
C LEU A 208 -0.37 3.22 13.26
N PHE A 209 -0.97 3.38 12.10
CA PHE A 209 -2.32 2.89 11.83
C PHE A 209 -2.43 1.37 11.98
N LYS A 210 -1.41 0.63 11.49
CA LYS A 210 -1.37 -0.83 11.55
C LYS A 210 -1.03 -1.35 12.93
N ILE A 211 -0.16 -0.68 13.67
CA ILE A 211 0.15 -0.98 15.07
C ILE A 211 -1.14 -1.08 15.88
N SER A 212 -2.04 -0.11 15.72
CA SER A 212 -3.32 -0.07 16.43
C SER A 212 -4.20 -1.29 16.15
N SER A 213 -4.33 -1.66 14.89
CA SER A 213 -5.14 -2.82 14.47
C SER A 213 -4.54 -4.13 14.98
N VAL A 214 -3.22 -4.30 14.82
CA VAL A 214 -2.51 -5.52 15.23
C VAL A 214 -2.48 -5.66 16.76
N ILE A 215 -2.31 -4.57 17.53
CA ILE A 215 -2.41 -4.63 19.00
C ILE A 215 -3.77 -5.18 19.45
N ARG A 216 -4.87 -4.67 18.88
CA ARG A 216 -6.23 -5.13 19.25
C ARG A 216 -6.45 -6.58 18.92
N LEU A 217 -6.04 -7.01 17.72
CA LEU A 217 -6.15 -8.40 17.29
C LEU A 217 -5.31 -9.33 18.18
N THR A 218 -4.05 -8.97 18.42
CA THR A 218 -3.12 -9.74 19.26
C THR A 218 -3.62 -9.84 20.70
N ARG A 219 -4.14 -8.74 21.26
CA ARG A 219 -4.72 -8.72 22.61
C ARG A 219 -5.93 -9.66 22.71
N ALA A 220 -6.86 -9.59 21.75
CA ALA A 220 -8.05 -10.44 21.73
C ALA A 220 -7.68 -11.92 21.65
N GLY A 221 -6.82 -12.29 20.69
CA GLY A 221 -6.35 -13.67 20.55
C GLY A 221 -5.56 -14.18 21.77
N THR A 222 -4.73 -13.31 22.37
CA THR A 222 -4.01 -13.69 23.60
C THR A 222 -4.98 -14.01 24.74
N ARG A 223 -6.02 -13.19 24.95
CA ARG A 223 -7.03 -13.44 26.00
C ARG A 223 -7.82 -14.72 25.77
N GLU A 224 -8.17 -15.01 24.51
CA GLU A 224 -8.88 -16.22 24.16
C GLU A 224 -8.03 -17.48 24.41
N ILE A 225 -6.76 -17.45 23.98
CA ILE A 225 -5.86 -18.63 24.08
C ILE A 225 -5.46 -18.92 25.52
N ILE A 226 -5.22 -17.91 26.35
CA ILE A 226 -4.82 -18.10 27.75
C ILE A 226 -5.87 -18.86 28.56
N LEU A 227 -7.12 -18.79 28.19
CA LEU A 227 -8.25 -19.46 28.86
C LEU A 227 -8.47 -20.91 28.40
N GLN A 228 -7.71 -21.40 27.41
CA GLN A 228 -7.87 -22.74 26.88
C GLN A 228 -7.31 -23.83 27.83
N ASP A 229 -7.97 -24.98 27.86
CA ASP A 229 -7.60 -26.11 28.76
C ASP A 229 -6.17 -26.58 28.57
N TYR A 230 -5.65 -26.57 27.34
CA TYR A 230 -4.27 -26.98 27.06
C TYR A 230 -3.22 -26.04 27.66
N ILE A 231 -3.55 -24.76 27.86
CA ILE A 231 -2.70 -23.80 28.58
C ILE A 231 -2.68 -24.13 30.07
N THR A 232 -3.85 -24.41 30.65
CA THR A 232 -3.97 -24.84 32.06
C THR A 232 -3.21 -26.13 32.28
N PHE A 233 -3.31 -27.08 31.35
CA PHE A 233 -2.54 -28.33 31.41
C PHE A 233 -1.02 -28.12 31.26
N ALA A 234 -0.59 -27.20 30.40
CA ALA A 234 0.83 -26.84 30.28
C ALA A 234 1.38 -26.27 31.59
N ARG A 235 0.62 -25.40 32.25
CA ARG A 235 0.98 -24.84 33.56
C ARG A 235 1.05 -25.91 34.66
N SER A 236 0.09 -26.84 34.71
CA SER A 236 0.09 -27.94 35.69
C SER A 236 1.30 -28.88 35.54
N LYS A 237 1.90 -28.95 34.33
CA LYS A 237 3.15 -29.64 34.08
C LYS A 237 4.41 -28.85 34.47
N GLY A 238 4.26 -27.66 35.06
CA GLY A 238 5.38 -26.82 35.47
C GLY A 238 6.08 -26.08 34.34
N ILE A 239 5.45 -25.92 33.17
CA ILE A 239 6.00 -25.13 32.07
C ILE A 239 6.00 -23.65 32.48
N SER A 240 7.17 -22.99 32.36
CA SER A 240 7.33 -21.58 32.74
C SER A 240 6.44 -20.66 31.89
N GLU A 241 5.94 -19.56 32.47
CA GLU A 241 5.06 -18.61 31.80
C GLU A 241 5.69 -18.03 30.53
N LYS A 242 6.99 -17.76 30.49
CA LYS A 242 7.69 -17.33 29.28
C LYS A 242 7.53 -18.35 28.14
N ARG A 243 7.63 -19.62 28.45
CA ARG A 243 7.48 -20.69 27.46
C ARG A 243 6.03 -20.88 27.06
N VAL A 244 5.08 -20.72 27.96
CA VAL A 244 3.64 -20.70 27.66
C VAL A 244 3.34 -19.58 26.66
N VAL A 245 3.80 -18.37 26.92
CA VAL A 245 3.57 -17.21 26.04
C VAL A 245 4.23 -17.38 24.68
N LEU A 246 5.52 -17.71 24.64
CA LEU A 246 6.28 -17.72 23.37
C LEU A 246 5.96 -18.95 22.48
N ILE A 247 5.62 -20.10 23.07
CA ILE A 247 5.37 -21.31 22.30
C ILE A 247 3.88 -21.57 22.11
N HIS A 248 3.08 -21.46 23.17
CA HIS A 248 1.67 -21.83 23.10
C HIS A 248 0.78 -20.67 22.70
N VAL A 249 1.00 -19.47 23.23
CA VAL A 249 0.18 -18.30 22.89
C VAL A 249 0.61 -17.73 21.54
N LEU A 250 1.88 -17.32 21.38
CA LEU A 250 2.36 -16.64 20.18
C LEU A 250 2.12 -17.50 18.92
N LYS A 251 2.44 -18.80 18.95
CA LYS A 251 2.24 -19.68 17.80
C LYS A 251 0.79 -19.70 17.32
N ASN A 252 -0.17 -19.70 18.23
CA ASN A 252 -1.59 -19.77 17.88
C ASN A 252 -2.14 -18.42 17.42
N ILE A 253 -1.72 -17.31 18.01
CA ILE A 253 -2.15 -15.98 17.58
C ILE A 253 -1.50 -15.55 16.26
N LEU A 254 -0.34 -16.11 15.88
CA LEU A 254 0.30 -15.77 14.60
C LEU A 254 -0.58 -16.13 13.40
N ILE A 255 -1.38 -17.20 13.47
CA ILE A 255 -2.23 -17.63 12.35
C ILE A 255 -3.22 -16.51 11.95
N PRO A 256 -4.10 -16.02 12.83
CA PRO A 256 -5.00 -14.91 12.49
C PRO A 256 -4.24 -13.61 12.19
N ILE A 257 -3.11 -13.33 12.86
CA ILE A 257 -2.30 -12.14 12.59
C ILE A 257 -1.77 -12.17 11.16
N VAL A 258 -1.13 -13.25 10.71
CA VAL A 258 -0.58 -13.36 9.35
C VAL A 258 -1.67 -13.22 8.31
N THR A 259 -2.86 -13.79 8.56
CA THR A 259 -4.00 -13.68 7.65
C THR A 259 -4.46 -12.22 7.50
N VAL A 260 -4.67 -11.52 8.61
CA VAL A 260 -5.12 -10.12 8.60
C VAL A 260 -4.03 -9.22 8.01
N VAL A 261 -2.77 -9.42 8.38
CA VAL A 261 -1.62 -8.68 7.86
C VAL A 261 -1.47 -8.85 6.35
N GLY A 262 -1.67 -10.07 5.84
CA GLY A 262 -1.65 -10.33 4.39
C GLY A 262 -2.75 -9.59 3.65
N LEU A 263 -3.98 -9.58 4.18
CA LEU A 263 -5.09 -8.81 3.62
C LEU A 263 -4.85 -7.30 3.69
N GLU A 264 -4.25 -6.85 4.78
CA GLU A 264 -3.96 -5.43 5.01
C GLU A 264 -2.75 -4.90 4.21
N PHE A 265 -1.89 -5.78 3.69
CA PHE A 265 -0.74 -5.36 2.90
C PHE A 265 -1.15 -4.60 1.64
N GLY A 266 -2.21 -5.05 0.95
CA GLY A 266 -2.77 -4.32 -0.20
C GLY A 266 -3.24 -2.91 0.18
N SER A 267 -3.89 -2.77 1.33
CA SER A 267 -4.32 -1.45 1.83
C SER A 267 -3.15 -0.55 2.21
N LEU A 268 -2.02 -1.10 2.71
CA LEU A 268 -0.81 -0.32 2.98
C LEU A 268 -0.26 0.32 1.70
N ILE A 269 -0.23 -0.42 0.58
CA ILE A 269 0.20 0.11 -0.71
C ILE A 269 -0.74 1.22 -1.17
N ALA A 270 -2.05 1.02 -1.09
CA ALA A 270 -3.04 2.01 -1.50
C ALA A 270 -2.97 3.30 -0.65
N PHE A 271 -2.81 3.16 0.67
CA PHE A 271 -2.74 4.30 1.60
C PHE A 271 -1.33 4.90 1.77
N SER A 272 -0.30 4.30 1.16
CA SER A 272 1.07 4.88 1.18
C SER A 272 1.15 6.23 0.46
N THR A 273 0.23 6.49 -0.48
CA THR A 273 0.19 7.70 -1.32
C THR A 273 0.31 9.00 -0.50
N VAL A 274 -0.44 9.11 0.58
CA VAL A 274 -0.39 10.30 1.46
C VAL A 274 0.98 10.42 2.14
N THR A 275 1.51 9.32 2.67
CA THR A 275 2.82 9.30 3.32
C THR A 275 3.93 9.58 2.31
N GLU A 276 3.89 8.98 1.12
CA GLU A 276 4.85 9.22 0.04
C GLU A 276 4.87 10.70 -0.38
N THR A 277 3.70 11.34 -0.45
CA THR A 277 3.58 12.77 -0.78
C THR A 277 4.17 13.64 0.32
N VAL A 278 3.83 13.42 1.59
CA VAL A 278 4.29 14.21 2.74
C VAL A 278 5.82 14.14 2.88
N PHE A 279 6.40 12.94 2.73
CA PHE A 279 7.84 12.73 2.87
C PHE A 279 8.61 12.84 1.54
N ALA A 280 7.97 13.27 0.45
CA ALA A 280 8.54 13.30 -0.91
C ALA A 280 9.23 11.96 -1.28
N TRP A 281 8.67 10.84 -0.85
CA TRP A 281 9.16 9.50 -1.14
C TRP A 281 8.84 9.14 -2.59
N PRO A 282 9.83 8.73 -3.42
CA PRO A 282 9.64 8.56 -4.86
C PRO A 282 8.95 7.23 -5.22
N GLY A 283 7.78 6.98 -4.64
CA GLY A 283 6.98 5.79 -4.90
C GLY A 283 5.89 6.00 -5.96
N MET A 284 5.05 4.97 -6.13
CA MET A 284 3.91 4.98 -7.06
C MET A 284 2.81 5.95 -6.61
N GLY A 285 2.58 6.06 -5.28
CA GLY A 285 1.56 6.96 -4.74
C GLY A 285 1.90 8.43 -4.97
N LYS A 286 3.19 8.80 -4.86
CA LYS A 286 3.62 10.15 -5.24
C LYS A 286 3.49 10.37 -6.75
N LEU A 287 3.85 9.38 -7.56
CA LEU A 287 3.71 9.47 -9.01
C LEU A 287 2.27 9.77 -9.44
N ILE A 288 1.26 9.08 -8.87
CA ILE A 288 -0.15 9.34 -9.24
C ILE A 288 -0.60 10.74 -8.81
N ILE A 289 -0.21 11.22 -7.63
CA ILE A 289 -0.56 12.57 -7.17
C ILE A 289 0.08 13.63 -8.09
N ASP A 290 1.37 13.51 -8.39
CA ASP A 290 2.06 14.42 -9.30
C ASP A 290 1.42 14.39 -10.71
N SER A 291 1.00 13.21 -11.19
CA SER A 291 0.32 13.05 -12.48
C SER A 291 -1.07 13.68 -12.51
N ILE A 292 -1.80 13.64 -11.39
CA ILE A 292 -3.11 14.32 -11.28
C ILE A 292 -2.94 15.84 -11.34
N TYR A 293 -1.97 16.39 -10.61
CA TYR A 293 -1.70 17.83 -10.64
C TYR A 293 -1.25 18.33 -12.02
N ASN A 294 -0.52 17.50 -12.76
CA ASN A 294 -0.01 17.84 -14.09
C ASN A 294 -0.92 17.35 -15.23
N LEU A 295 -2.11 16.83 -14.96
CA LEU A 295 -3.04 16.25 -15.92
C LEU A 295 -2.41 15.20 -16.87
N ASP A 296 -1.44 14.43 -16.36
CA ASP A 296 -0.78 13.35 -17.10
C ASP A 296 -1.71 12.12 -17.21
N ARG A 297 -2.70 12.24 -18.10
CA ARG A 297 -3.78 11.27 -18.27
C ARG A 297 -3.29 9.82 -18.48
N PRO A 298 -2.27 9.54 -19.34
CA PRO A 298 -1.82 8.18 -19.53
C PRO A 298 -1.31 7.51 -18.25
N VAL A 299 -0.56 8.26 -17.42
CA VAL A 299 -0.07 7.73 -16.13
C VAL A 299 -1.21 7.51 -15.15
N ILE A 300 -2.18 8.43 -15.09
CA ILE A 300 -3.35 8.28 -14.22
C ILE A 300 -4.14 7.02 -14.59
N VAL A 301 -4.44 6.85 -15.87
CA VAL A 301 -5.19 5.69 -16.36
C VAL A 301 -4.41 4.38 -16.11
N ALA A 302 -3.12 4.35 -16.45
CA ALA A 302 -2.28 3.18 -16.25
C ALA A 302 -2.13 2.77 -14.77
N TYR A 303 -2.08 3.76 -13.87
CA TYR A 303 -2.00 3.52 -12.43
C TYR A 303 -3.29 2.94 -11.85
N LEU A 304 -4.43 3.42 -12.29
CA LEU A 304 -5.74 3.00 -11.77
C LEU A 304 -6.20 1.65 -12.34
N MET A 305 -5.69 1.24 -13.51
CA MET A 305 -5.91 -0.08 -14.14
C MET A 305 -5.02 -1.17 -13.55
#